data_d0efc6ab1880af8618716c122f36173e
#
_entry.id   d0efc6ab1880af8618716c122f36173e
#
_cell.length_a   1.000
_cell.length_b   1.000
_cell.length_c   1.000
_cell.angle_alpha   90.00
_cell.angle_beta   90.00
_cell.angle_gamma   90.00
#
_symmetry.space_group_name_H-M   'P 1'
#
loop_
_entity.id
_entity.type
_entity.pdbx_description
1 polymer ?
#
loop_
_entity_poly.entity_id
_entity_poly.type
_entity_poly.pdbx_seq_one_letter_code
_entity_poly.pdbx_strand_id
1 'polypeptide(L)'
;MVGPFNKQKLSGFTGNSTRFDAGADATLYTSVDVYASDFGQLQVVPNRFSRDRDAYVLDMDFWGIAILRDFSMHELAKTGDTEKRQLLVEATLESRNEAASGLVADLTTS
;
A
#
# COMPACT_ATOMS: atom_id res chain seq x y z
N MET A 1 3.43 2.63 -4.30
CA MET A 1 3.26 2.73 -2.83
C MET A 1 4.47 3.43 -2.24
N VAL A 2 4.28 4.41 -1.38
CA VAL A 2 5.36 5.27 -0.87
C VAL A 2 5.18 5.55 0.62
N GLY A 3 6.29 5.84 1.32
CA GLY A 3 6.27 6.30 2.70
C GLY A 3 5.68 7.72 2.84
N PRO A 4 5.37 8.15 4.07
CA PRO A 4 4.71 9.43 4.32
C PRO A 4 5.55 10.63 3.85
N PHE A 5 6.86 10.59 4.06
CA PHE A 5 7.77 11.63 3.60
C PHE A 5 7.76 11.78 2.07
N ASN A 6 7.92 10.67 1.34
CA ASN A 6 7.89 10.67 -0.12
C ASN A 6 6.52 11.09 -0.67
N LYS A 7 5.44 10.74 0.01
CA LYS A 7 4.09 11.21 -0.34
C LYS A 7 3.99 12.73 -0.24
N GLN A 8 4.53 13.31 0.80
CA GLN A 8 4.54 14.76 1.00
C GLN A 8 5.37 15.46 -0.10
N LYS A 9 6.54 14.91 -0.46
CA LYS A 9 7.37 15.45 -1.55
C LYS A 9 6.67 15.38 -2.88
N LEU A 10 6.02 14.24 -3.21
CA LEU A 10 5.23 14.08 -4.44
C LEU A 10 4.07 15.09 -4.52
N SER A 11 3.41 15.35 -3.40
CA SER A 11 2.35 16.37 -3.35
C SER A 11 2.88 17.79 -3.59
N GLY A 12 4.17 18.03 -3.32
CA GLY A 12 4.84 19.29 -3.62
C GLY A 12 5.28 19.45 -5.08
N PHE A 13 5.29 18.36 -5.88
CA PHE A 13 5.66 18.41 -7.31
C PHE A 13 4.55 18.93 -8.22
N THR A 14 3.38 19.27 -7.69
CA THR A 14 2.34 19.96 -8.45
C THR A 14 2.90 21.31 -8.88
N GLY A 15 3.61 21.30 -10.00
CA GLY A 15 4.04 22.54 -10.63
C GLY A 15 2.81 23.39 -10.93
N ASN A 16 2.87 24.64 -10.71
CA ASN A 16 2.05 25.80 -11.11
C ASN A 16 0.59 25.60 -11.59
N SER A 17 0.03 24.40 -11.51
CA SER A 17 -1.38 24.15 -11.72
C SER A 17 -2.11 24.24 -10.39
N THR A 18 -2.50 25.46 -10.03
CA THR A 18 -3.51 25.71 -9.01
C THR A 18 -4.81 25.02 -9.46
N ARG A 19 -5.04 23.82 -8.97
CA ARG A 19 -6.33 23.18 -9.10
C ARG A 19 -7.28 23.85 -8.11
N PHE A 20 -7.91 24.92 -8.54
CA PHE A 20 -9.10 25.42 -7.88
C PHE A 20 -10.27 24.55 -8.32
N ASP A 21 -10.57 23.52 -7.55
CA ASP A 21 -11.87 22.88 -7.66
C ASP A 21 -12.85 23.78 -6.88
N ALA A 22 -13.64 24.55 -7.63
CA ALA A 22 -14.64 25.47 -7.09
C ALA A 22 -15.87 24.69 -6.60
N GLY A 23 -15.65 23.79 -5.65
CA GLY A 23 -16.71 23.23 -4.81
C GLY A 23 -17.04 24.19 -3.68
N ALA A 24 -18.30 24.30 -3.33
CA ALA A 24 -18.87 25.28 -2.39
C ALA A 24 -18.31 25.24 -0.95
N ASP A 25 -17.38 24.34 -0.64
CA ASP A 25 -16.65 24.28 0.63
C ASP A 25 -15.17 24.55 0.37
N ALA A 26 -14.63 25.59 0.99
CA ALA A 26 -13.25 26.04 0.87
C ALA A 26 -12.26 25.04 1.50
N THR A 27 -12.15 23.83 0.91
CA THR A 27 -11.21 22.80 1.32
C THR A 27 -10.00 22.84 0.38
N LEU A 28 -8.83 23.16 0.93
CA LEU A 28 -7.57 23.12 0.19
C LEU A 28 -7.07 21.68 0.10
N TYR A 29 -7.13 21.06 -1.08
CA TYR A 29 -6.51 19.78 -1.35
C TYR A 29 -5.09 19.99 -1.88
N THR A 30 -4.09 19.61 -1.09
CA THR A 30 -2.67 19.64 -1.50
C THR A 30 -2.12 18.24 -1.83
N SER A 31 -2.98 17.24 -1.93
CA SER A 31 -2.59 15.85 -2.09
C SER A 31 -2.68 15.43 -3.55
N VAL A 32 -1.61 14.80 -4.06
CA VAL A 32 -1.59 14.14 -5.37
C VAL A 32 -1.82 12.64 -5.13
N ASP A 33 -2.97 12.14 -5.55
CA ASP A 33 -3.31 10.73 -5.45
C ASP A 33 -3.12 9.98 -6.77
N VAL A 34 -3.14 10.70 -7.88
CA VAL A 34 -2.93 10.14 -9.22
C VAL A 34 -1.86 10.95 -9.95
N TYR A 35 -0.86 10.27 -10.44
CA TYR A 35 0.17 10.82 -11.32
C TYR A 35 -0.07 10.32 -12.74
N ALA A 36 -0.39 11.22 -13.65
CA ALA A 36 -0.51 10.92 -15.08
C ALA A 36 0.84 11.10 -15.75
N SER A 37 1.42 10.03 -16.25
CA SER A 37 2.64 10.03 -17.06
C SER A 37 2.32 9.71 -18.52
N ASP A 38 3.30 9.88 -19.40
CA ASP A 38 3.17 9.51 -20.83
C ASP A 38 2.95 7.99 -21.01
N PHE A 39 3.27 7.19 -20.01
CA PHE A 39 3.13 5.72 -20.01
C PHE A 39 1.88 5.21 -19.29
N GLY A 40 1.07 6.10 -18.74
CA GLY A 40 -0.15 5.73 -18.02
C GLY A 40 -0.35 6.47 -16.71
N GLN A 41 -1.41 6.12 -16.03
CA GLN A 41 -1.77 6.70 -14.74
C GLN A 41 -1.26 5.83 -13.59
N LEU A 42 -0.53 6.44 -12.66
CA LEU A 42 -0.04 5.80 -11.46
C LEU A 42 -0.80 6.33 -10.25
N GLN A 43 -1.39 5.41 -9.48
CA GLN A 43 -2.02 5.76 -8.23
C GLN A 43 -0.98 5.80 -7.10
N VAL A 44 -0.92 6.91 -6.40
CA VAL A 44 0.02 7.12 -5.28
C VAL A 44 -0.64 6.74 -3.96
N VAL A 45 -0.30 5.57 -3.44
CA VAL A 45 -0.84 5.05 -2.19
C VAL A 45 0.17 5.25 -1.06
N PRO A 46 -0.18 6.00 -0.01
CA PRO A 46 0.69 6.14 1.16
C PRO A 46 0.67 4.88 2.03
N ASN A 47 1.84 4.48 2.50
CA ASN A 47 1.99 3.39 3.45
C ASN A 47 2.87 3.83 4.62
N ARG A 48 2.29 3.92 5.82
CA ARG A 48 3.00 4.36 7.03
C ARG A 48 4.10 3.40 7.51
N PHE A 49 4.07 2.15 7.05
CA PHE A 49 5.08 1.15 7.40
C PHE A 49 6.23 1.07 6.40
N SER A 50 6.11 1.79 5.27
CA SER A 50 7.18 1.87 4.28
C SER A 50 8.29 2.79 4.75
N ARG A 51 9.53 2.45 4.42
CA ARG A 51 10.67 3.33 4.68
C ARG A 51 10.55 4.60 3.86
N ASP A 52 10.98 5.73 4.44
CA ASP A 52 10.94 7.01 3.75
C ASP A 52 11.92 7.11 2.57
N ARG A 53 12.88 6.18 2.49
CA ARG A 53 13.89 6.13 1.42
C ARG A 53 13.50 5.24 0.24
N ASP A 54 12.38 4.54 0.32
CA ASP A 54 11.97 3.55 -0.67
C ASP A 54 10.62 3.94 -1.30
N ALA A 55 10.51 3.73 -2.62
CA ALA A 55 9.27 3.86 -3.35
C ALA A 55 9.01 2.61 -4.18
N TYR A 56 7.90 1.94 -3.92
CA TYR A 56 7.47 0.74 -4.63
C TYR A 56 6.52 1.10 -5.76
N VAL A 57 6.85 0.65 -6.96
CA VAL A 57 5.96 0.70 -8.13
C VAL A 57 5.45 -0.71 -8.35
N LEU A 58 4.17 -0.94 -8.09
CA LEU A 58 3.57 -2.26 -8.08
C LEU A 58 2.45 -2.32 -9.12
N ASP A 59 2.49 -3.33 -9.97
CA ASP A 59 1.36 -3.72 -10.80
C ASP A 59 0.54 -4.75 -10.04
N MET A 60 -0.62 -4.32 -9.54
CA MET A 60 -1.45 -5.12 -8.63
C MET A 60 -2.09 -6.33 -9.30
N ASP A 61 -2.17 -6.37 -10.62
CA ASP A 61 -2.73 -7.51 -11.37
C ASP A 61 -1.88 -8.78 -11.24
N PHE A 62 -0.58 -8.60 -10.93
CA PHE A 62 0.36 -9.71 -10.72
C PHE A 62 0.59 -10.07 -9.25
N TRP A 63 -0.13 -9.43 -8.33
CA TRP A 63 -0.04 -9.75 -6.91
C TRP A 63 -1.31 -10.43 -6.43
N GLY A 64 -1.15 -11.48 -5.64
CA GLY A 64 -2.27 -12.22 -5.07
C GLY A 64 -1.96 -12.76 -3.68
N ILE A 65 -2.99 -13.17 -2.98
CA ILE A 65 -2.86 -13.92 -1.73
C ILE A 65 -3.18 -15.37 -2.03
N ALA A 66 -2.19 -16.24 -1.87
CA ALA A 66 -2.38 -17.69 -1.97
C ALA A 66 -2.71 -18.25 -0.58
N ILE A 67 -3.86 -18.89 -0.45
CA ILE A 67 -4.35 -19.47 0.79
C ILE A 67 -4.14 -20.99 0.70
N LEU A 68 -3.30 -21.53 1.58
CA LEU A 68 -3.09 -22.97 1.69
C LEU A 68 -4.17 -23.62 2.57
N ARG A 69 -4.45 -22.98 3.71
CA ARG A 69 -5.54 -23.37 4.62
C ARG A 69 -6.32 -22.13 5.01
N ASP A 70 -7.61 -22.18 4.78
CA ASP A 70 -8.51 -21.10 5.18
C ASP A 70 -8.71 -21.08 6.71
N PHE A 71 -9.32 -20.02 7.18
CA PHE A 71 -9.61 -19.87 8.61
C PHE A 71 -10.37 -21.08 9.14
N SER A 72 -9.73 -21.81 10.03
CA SER A 72 -10.31 -22.97 10.69
C SER A 72 -10.14 -22.87 12.21
N MET A 73 -11.20 -23.22 12.93
CA MET A 73 -11.18 -23.26 14.38
C MET A 73 -11.06 -24.70 14.87
N HIS A 74 -10.04 -24.97 15.65
CA HIS A 74 -9.81 -26.26 16.27
C HIS A 74 -9.98 -26.16 17.78
N GLU A 75 -10.73 -27.12 18.34
CA GLU A 75 -10.80 -27.28 19.79
C GLU A 75 -9.54 -28.00 20.28
N LEU A 76 -8.89 -27.40 21.24
CA LEU A 76 -7.74 -28.01 21.92
C LEU A 76 -8.19 -28.82 23.13
N ALA A 77 -7.35 -29.78 23.53
CA ALA A 77 -7.62 -30.59 24.73
C ALA A 77 -7.85 -29.72 25.96
N LYS A 78 -8.90 -30.02 26.71
CA LYS A 78 -9.21 -29.36 27.99
C LYS A 78 -8.10 -29.60 29.00
N THR A 79 -7.59 -28.50 29.57
CA THR A 79 -6.66 -28.57 30.71
C THR A 79 -7.39 -27.97 31.93
N GLY A 80 -7.97 -28.81 32.76
CA GLY A 80 -8.84 -28.36 33.86
C GLY A 80 -10.20 -27.89 33.36
N ASP A 81 -10.76 -26.85 33.95
CA ASP A 81 -12.09 -26.30 33.66
C ASP A 81 -12.09 -25.24 32.55
N THR A 82 -10.98 -25.12 31.78
CA THR A 82 -10.85 -24.13 30.71
C THR A 82 -11.07 -24.76 29.34
N GLU A 83 -11.87 -24.09 28.49
CA GLU A 83 -11.98 -24.40 27.08
C GLU A 83 -10.97 -23.57 26.26
N LYS A 84 -10.14 -24.26 25.48
CA LYS A 84 -9.13 -23.62 24.58
C LYS A 84 -9.51 -23.88 23.16
N ARG A 85 -9.48 -22.83 22.34
CA ARG A 85 -9.70 -22.91 20.89
C ARG A 85 -8.54 -22.25 20.18
N GLN A 86 -8.12 -22.85 19.08
CA GLN A 86 -7.07 -22.33 18.21
C GLN A 86 -7.70 -21.92 16.88
N LEU A 87 -7.41 -20.69 16.46
CA LEU A 87 -7.72 -20.23 15.11
C LEU A 87 -6.45 -20.37 14.27
N LEU A 88 -6.55 -21.07 13.15
CA LEU A 88 -5.46 -21.32 12.22
C LEU A 88 -5.79 -20.77 10.85
N VAL A 89 -4.82 -20.12 10.22
CA VAL A 89 -4.84 -19.73 8.82
C VAL A 89 -3.42 -19.85 8.26
N GLU A 90 -3.30 -20.33 7.05
CA GLU A 90 -2.02 -20.37 6.33
C GLU A 90 -2.20 -19.68 4.97
N ALA A 91 -1.57 -18.54 4.85
CA ALA A 91 -1.62 -17.72 3.64
C ALA A 91 -0.24 -17.14 3.34
N THR A 92 0.03 -16.89 2.07
CA THR A 92 1.25 -16.21 1.63
C THR A 92 0.94 -15.18 0.55
N LEU A 93 1.82 -14.20 0.40
CA LEU A 93 1.78 -13.25 -0.71
C LEU A 93 2.45 -13.91 -1.93
N GLU A 94 1.74 -13.90 -3.06
CA GLU A 94 2.20 -14.44 -4.33
C GLU A 94 2.52 -13.31 -5.29
N SER A 95 3.70 -13.35 -5.90
CA SER A 95 4.07 -12.52 -7.04
C SER A 95 4.16 -13.38 -8.28
N ARG A 96 3.33 -13.10 -9.28
CA ARG A 96 3.24 -13.88 -10.53
C ARG A 96 4.19 -13.39 -11.60
N ASN A 97 4.65 -12.15 -11.51
CA ASN A 97 5.61 -11.57 -12.44
C ASN A 97 6.48 -10.54 -11.74
N GLU A 98 7.74 -10.86 -11.53
CA GLU A 98 8.71 -9.96 -10.90
C GLU A 98 9.04 -8.74 -11.77
N ALA A 99 9.01 -8.89 -13.09
CA ALA A 99 9.35 -7.82 -14.02
C ALA A 99 8.27 -6.71 -14.12
N ALA A 100 7.05 -6.99 -13.64
CA ALA A 100 5.95 -6.02 -13.64
C ALA A 100 6.01 -5.04 -12.47
N SER A 101 6.92 -5.22 -11.53
CA SER A 101 7.04 -4.39 -10.34
C SER A 101 8.47 -3.89 -10.18
N GLY A 102 8.64 -2.71 -9.59
CA GLY A 102 9.95 -2.10 -9.39
C GLY A 102 10.07 -1.43 -8.03
N LEU A 103 11.30 -1.26 -7.61
CA LEU A 103 11.67 -0.56 -6.39
C LEU A 103 12.66 0.55 -6.72
N VAL A 104 12.36 1.75 -6.28
CA VAL A 104 13.32 2.85 -6.21
C VAL A 104 13.79 2.94 -4.78
N ALA A 105 15.05 2.60 -4.53
CA ALA A 105 15.67 2.59 -3.22
C ALA A 105 16.64 3.77 -3.03
N ASP A 106 17.02 4.00 -1.79
CA ASP A 106 18.02 5.01 -1.39
C ASP A 106 17.70 6.45 -1.79
N LEU A 107 16.42 6.81 -1.80
CA LEU A 107 16.01 8.19 -1.95
C LEU A 107 16.53 9.03 -0.79
N THR A 108 16.93 10.27 -1.08
CA THR A 108 17.35 11.23 -0.04
C THR A 108 16.14 11.71 0.75
N THR A 109 16.30 11.80 2.07
CA THR A 109 15.27 12.27 3.01
C THR A 109 15.51 13.71 3.49
N SER A 110 16.42 14.42 2.84
CA SER A 110 16.78 15.82 3.15
C SER A 110 16.13 16.81 2.19
#